data_201193f913a95cc4cfd55efa937cc285
#
_entry.id   201193f913a95cc4cfd55efa937cc285
#
_cell.length_a   1.000
_cell.length_b   1.000
_cell.length_c   1.000
_cell.angle_alpha   90.00
_cell.angle_beta   90.00
_cell.angle_gamma   90.00
#
_symmetry.space_group_name_H-M   'P 1'
#
loop_
_entity.id
_entity.type
_entity.pdbx_description
1 polymer ?
#
loop_
_entity_poly.entity_id
_entity_poly.type
_entity_poly.pdbx_seq_one_letter_code
_entity_poly.pdbx_strand_id
1 'polypeptide(L)'
;MIIQMPPMPYMEQATAPKGDFYLIKKEDNRVINAKYDKNMKVEMPVLPYAANALEPVISEQTINFHYGKHLQNYVNTLANLVKGTEFEDKSVEDIVVSAPDGPIFNNAGQTLNHALYFGQFMAPQKNNVPQGKIAEAINAAFGSFDEFKKQFSQAAATLFGSGWAWLSQDKEGKLVITKEPNAGNPLRHGNNPLLGLDVWEHAYYLDYQNRRVDHIAAVWDIIDWKVVESRLK
;
A
#
# COMPACT_ATOMS: atom_id res chain seq x y z
N MET A 1 5.64 24.12 46.64
CA MET A 1 6.48 24.94 45.75
C MET A 1 6.12 24.52 44.34
N ILE A 2 5.26 25.31 43.66
CA ILE A 2 4.79 24.99 42.28
C ILE A 2 5.80 25.65 41.35
N ILE A 3 6.52 24.84 40.60
CA ILE A 3 7.47 25.34 39.56
C ILE A 3 6.64 25.72 38.34
N GLN A 4 6.50 27.02 38.13
CA GLN A 4 5.85 27.59 36.95
C GLN A 4 6.85 27.53 35.78
N MET A 5 6.55 26.72 34.76
CA MET A 5 7.35 26.70 33.53
C MET A 5 7.09 28.00 32.74
N PRO A 6 8.14 28.59 32.13
CA PRO A 6 7.95 29.75 31.27
C PRO A 6 7.17 29.37 30.00
N PRO A 7 6.39 30.28 29.41
CA PRO A 7 5.67 30.02 28.16
C PRO A 7 6.67 29.80 27.02
N MET A 8 6.41 28.77 26.23
CA MET A 8 7.17 28.49 25.01
C MET A 8 6.97 29.64 24.01
N PRO A 9 8.01 30.06 23.29
CA PRO A 9 7.90 31.11 22.29
C PRO A 9 6.98 30.62 21.15
N TYR A 10 6.03 31.48 20.76
CA TYR A 10 5.22 31.31 19.57
C TYR A 10 6.13 31.13 18.36
N MET A 11 6.09 29.95 17.71
CA MET A 11 6.66 29.79 16.39
C MET A 11 5.81 30.61 15.41
N GLU A 12 6.42 31.62 14.81
CA GLU A 12 5.88 32.32 13.64
C GLU A 12 5.50 31.26 12.59
N GLN A 13 4.26 31.35 12.10
CA GLN A 13 3.78 30.54 11.00
C GLN A 13 4.64 30.85 9.77
N ALA A 14 5.59 29.99 9.46
CA ALA A 14 6.24 30.00 8.18
C ALA A 14 5.16 29.78 7.11
N THR A 15 4.92 30.80 6.30
CA THR A 15 4.08 30.70 5.11
C THR A 15 4.63 29.60 4.24
N ALA A 16 3.89 28.51 4.08
CA ALA A 16 4.25 27.44 3.18
C ALA A 16 4.46 28.00 1.76
N PRO A 17 5.55 27.66 1.08
CA PRO A 17 5.70 28.05 -0.32
C PRO A 17 4.53 27.43 -1.10
N LYS A 18 3.90 28.24 -1.94
CA LYS A 18 2.88 27.78 -2.91
C LYS A 18 3.57 26.81 -3.85
N GLY A 19 3.51 25.53 -3.50
CA GLY A 19 3.94 24.43 -4.37
C GLY A 19 2.87 24.24 -5.44
N ASP A 20 3.28 24.24 -6.68
CA ASP A 20 2.44 23.95 -7.82
C ASP A 20 1.75 22.62 -7.61
N PHE A 21 0.43 22.67 -7.43
CA PHE A 21 -0.42 21.48 -7.52
C PHE A 21 -0.32 20.99 -8.96
N TYR A 22 0.19 19.79 -9.15
CA TYR A 22 0.10 19.14 -10.45
C TYR A 22 -1.38 18.96 -10.77
N LEU A 23 -1.93 19.87 -11.59
CA LEU A 23 -3.22 19.73 -12.22
C LEU A 23 -3.14 18.51 -13.14
N ILE A 24 -3.82 17.43 -12.76
CA ILE A 24 -4.08 16.31 -13.66
C ILE A 24 -4.87 16.89 -14.84
N LYS A 25 -4.22 17.01 -16.00
CA LYS A 25 -4.90 17.39 -17.24
C LYS A 25 -5.97 16.36 -17.53
N LYS A 26 -7.22 16.83 -17.56
CA LYS A 26 -8.37 16.08 -18.09
C LYS A 26 -8.22 15.94 -19.60
N GLU A 27 -7.41 15.02 -20.06
CA GLU A 27 -7.43 14.59 -21.47
C GLU A 27 -7.04 13.11 -21.53
N ASP A 28 -7.96 12.35 -22.09
CA ASP A 28 -7.99 10.94 -22.42
C ASP A 28 -8.68 10.00 -21.44
N ASN A 29 -9.92 9.62 -21.82
CA ASN A 29 -10.65 8.44 -21.35
C ASN A 29 -9.93 7.13 -21.75
N ARG A 30 -8.64 7.03 -21.51
CA ARG A 30 -7.97 5.74 -21.50
C ARG A 30 -8.12 5.15 -20.12
N VAL A 31 -8.89 4.08 -20.03
CA VAL A 31 -8.77 3.11 -18.94
C VAL A 31 -7.30 2.68 -18.95
N ILE A 32 -6.48 3.34 -18.14
CA ILE A 32 -5.14 2.86 -17.85
C ILE A 32 -5.39 1.58 -17.05
N ASN A 33 -5.35 0.44 -17.74
CA ASN A 33 -5.15 -0.84 -17.10
C ASN A 33 -3.82 -0.68 -16.38
N ALA A 34 -3.84 -0.35 -15.11
CA ALA A 34 -2.69 -0.37 -14.22
C ALA A 34 -2.28 -1.83 -14.02
N LYS A 35 -1.82 -2.47 -15.11
CA LYS A 35 -1.09 -3.71 -15.00
C LYS A 35 0.13 -3.36 -14.16
N TYR A 36 0.26 -4.04 -13.03
CA TYR A 36 1.45 -4.06 -12.25
C TYR A 36 2.65 -4.28 -13.20
N ASP A 37 3.46 -3.25 -13.38
CA ASP A 37 4.68 -3.35 -14.18
C ASP A 37 5.75 -4.00 -13.32
N LYS A 38 6.11 -5.24 -13.63
CA LYS A 38 7.18 -6.00 -12.95
C LYS A 38 8.57 -5.36 -13.09
N ASN A 39 8.70 -4.30 -13.85
CA ASN A 39 9.93 -3.55 -14.04
C ASN A 39 9.80 -2.14 -13.48
N MET A 40 9.07 -1.97 -12.36
CA MET A 40 8.87 -0.66 -11.76
C MET A 40 10.23 -0.01 -11.45
N LYS A 41 10.48 1.14 -12.05
CA LYS A 41 11.63 1.98 -11.71
C LYS A 41 11.42 2.64 -10.35
N VAL A 42 12.51 3.18 -9.79
CA VAL A 42 12.46 3.95 -8.54
C VAL A 42 11.86 5.33 -8.83
N GLU A 43 10.54 5.36 -9.03
CA GLU A 43 9.76 6.58 -9.29
C GLU A 43 8.39 6.49 -8.63
N MET A 44 7.71 7.63 -8.48
CA MET A 44 6.36 7.64 -7.91
C MET A 44 5.38 6.92 -8.83
N PRO A 45 4.66 5.91 -8.34
CA PRO A 45 3.58 5.30 -9.11
C PRO A 45 2.46 6.33 -9.33
N VAL A 46 1.78 6.23 -10.47
CA VAL A 46 0.61 7.08 -10.73
C VAL A 46 -0.57 6.62 -9.88
N LEU A 47 -1.20 7.54 -9.13
CA LEU A 47 -2.44 7.25 -8.40
C LEU A 47 -3.58 7.10 -9.43
N PRO A 48 -4.25 5.93 -9.53
CA PRO A 48 -5.21 5.67 -10.61
C PRO A 48 -6.60 6.33 -10.39
N TYR A 49 -6.76 7.10 -9.30
CA TYR A 49 -8.02 7.76 -8.91
C TYR A 49 -7.72 9.11 -8.25
N ALA A 50 -8.76 9.95 -8.12
CA ALA A 50 -8.67 11.23 -7.41
C ALA A 50 -8.48 10.99 -5.89
N ALA A 51 -7.76 11.86 -5.20
CA ALA A 51 -7.43 11.70 -3.78
C ALA A 51 -8.66 11.48 -2.87
N ASN A 52 -9.82 12.03 -3.22
CA ASN A 52 -11.09 11.87 -2.49
C ASN A 52 -11.96 10.70 -2.98
N ALA A 53 -11.51 9.93 -3.96
CA ALA A 53 -12.33 8.89 -4.57
C ALA A 53 -12.62 7.69 -3.66
N LEU A 54 -11.84 7.51 -2.60
CA LEU A 54 -11.99 6.41 -1.65
C LEU A 54 -12.86 6.75 -0.45
N GLU A 55 -13.34 7.99 -0.35
CA GLU A 55 -14.22 8.39 0.75
C GLU A 55 -15.56 7.62 0.72
N PRO A 56 -16.12 7.28 1.90
CA PRO A 56 -15.66 7.63 3.26
C PRO A 56 -14.68 6.61 3.86
N VAL A 57 -14.17 5.63 3.11
CA VAL A 57 -13.31 4.55 3.62
C VAL A 57 -11.90 5.05 3.95
N ILE A 58 -11.31 5.82 3.05
CA ILE A 58 -10.03 6.50 3.26
C ILE A 58 -10.23 7.96 2.84
N SER A 59 -9.97 8.89 3.74
CA SER A 59 -10.16 10.31 3.46
C SER A 59 -9.12 10.86 2.47
N GLU A 60 -9.50 11.96 1.79
CA GLU A 60 -8.57 12.74 0.97
C GLU A 60 -7.33 13.16 1.77
N GLN A 61 -7.52 13.52 3.04
CA GLN A 61 -6.42 13.91 3.92
C GLN A 61 -5.43 12.75 4.11
N THR A 62 -5.91 11.55 4.37
CA THR A 62 -5.08 10.35 4.50
C THR A 62 -4.32 10.07 3.19
N ILE A 63 -4.97 10.15 2.03
CA ILE A 63 -4.30 9.96 0.73
C ILE A 63 -3.21 11.02 0.51
N ASN A 64 -3.49 12.29 0.79
CA ASN A 64 -2.52 13.36 0.61
C ASN A 64 -1.26 13.19 1.48
N PHE A 65 -1.39 12.67 2.70
CA PHE A 65 -0.25 12.35 3.55
C PHE A 65 0.40 11.02 3.18
N HIS A 66 -0.38 9.96 3.05
CA HIS A 66 0.13 8.61 2.89
C HIS A 66 0.78 8.40 1.52
N TYR A 67 0.09 8.77 0.42
CA TYR A 67 0.66 8.73 -0.93
C TYR A 67 1.57 9.94 -1.18
N GLY A 68 1.07 11.17 -0.96
CA GLY A 68 1.74 12.40 -1.41
C GLY A 68 2.97 12.80 -0.58
N LYS A 69 3.14 12.27 0.64
CA LYS A 69 4.28 12.58 1.51
C LYS A 69 5.04 11.32 1.91
N HIS A 70 4.34 10.34 2.49
CA HIS A 70 4.98 9.17 3.06
C HIS A 70 5.61 8.27 2.00
N LEU A 71 4.83 7.84 0.99
CA LEU A 71 5.37 7.09 -0.14
C LEU A 71 6.43 7.90 -0.91
N GLN A 72 6.18 9.18 -1.18
CA GLN A 72 7.15 10.04 -1.85
C GLN A 72 8.50 10.07 -1.15
N ASN A 73 8.51 10.07 0.19
CA ASN A 73 9.73 10.04 0.97
C ASN A 73 10.49 8.71 0.79
N TYR A 74 9.79 7.56 0.76
CA TYR A 74 10.44 6.27 0.49
C TYR A 74 11.06 6.23 -0.90
N VAL A 75 10.34 6.69 -1.92
CA VAL A 75 10.86 6.76 -3.31
C VAL A 75 12.09 7.64 -3.40
N ASN A 76 12.05 8.85 -2.85
CA ASN A 76 13.18 9.79 -2.86
C ASN A 76 14.39 9.22 -2.12
N THR A 77 14.16 8.59 -0.97
CA THR A 77 15.22 8.00 -0.16
C THR A 77 15.83 6.81 -0.89
N LEU A 78 15.02 5.92 -1.47
CA LEU A 78 15.52 4.79 -2.26
C LEU A 78 16.36 5.27 -3.44
N ALA A 79 15.85 6.24 -4.21
CA ALA A 79 16.57 6.82 -5.36
C ALA A 79 17.95 7.39 -4.99
N ASN A 80 18.10 7.90 -3.77
CA ASN A 80 19.40 8.36 -3.29
C ASN A 80 20.29 7.22 -2.80
N LEU A 81 19.73 6.23 -2.12
CA LEU A 81 20.48 5.12 -1.54
C LEU A 81 21.06 4.17 -2.61
N VAL A 82 20.39 4.02 -3.76
CA VAL A 82 20.86 3.10 -4.81
C VAL A 82 21.95 3.68 -5.70
N LYS A 83 22.16 5.01 -5.70
CA LYS A 83 23.16 5.68 -6.56
C LYS A 83 24.58 5.14 -6.30
N GLY A 84 25.27 4.75 -7.38
CA GLY A 84 26.62 4.19 -7.31
C GLY A 84 26.70 2.80 -6.71
N THR A 85 25.57 2.13 -6.49
CA THR A 85 25.50 0.74 -6.01
C THR A 85 25.10 -0.21 -7.13
N GLU A 86 25.20 -1.52 -6.87
CA GLU A 86 24.71 -2.55 -7.80
C GLU A 86 23.19 -2.53 -8.03
N PHE A 87 22.45 -1.69 -7.28
CA PHE A 87 20.99 -1.55 -7.35
C PHE A 87 20.51 -0.37 -8.20
N GLU A 88 21.41 0.49 -8.68
CA GLU A 88 21.06 1.76 -9.33
C GLU A 88 20.13 1.58 -10.55
N ASP A 89 20.39 0.54 -11.36
CA ASP A 89 19.64 0.26 -12.57
C ASP A 89 18.61 -0.88 -12.43
N LYS A 90 18.45 -1.42 -11.21
CA LYS A 90 17.52 -2.52 -10.97
C LYS A 90 16.09 -2.02 -10.80
N SER A 91 15.12 -2.89 -11.13
CA SER A 91 13.72 -2.66 -10.76
C SER A 91 13.54 -2.69 -9.25
N VAL A 92 12.48 -2.03 -8.75
CA VAL A 92 12.17 -2.05 -7.31
C VAL A 92 11.95 -3.47 -6.81
N GLU A 93 11.32 -4.33 -7.63
CA GLU A 93 11.12 -5.75 -7.33
C GLU A 93 12.43 -6.50 -7.18
N ASP A 94 13.37 -6.30 -8.12
CA ASP A 94 14.69 -6.95 -8.06
C ASP A 94 15.46 -6.49 -6.82
N ILE A 95 15.35 -5.23 -6.45
CA ILE A 95 15.94 -4.70 -5.21
C ILE A 95 15.31 -5.38 -4.00
N VAL A 96 13.97 -5.47 -3.93
CA VAL A 96 13.25 -6.14 -2.83
C VAL A 96 13.71 -7.58 -2.68
N VAL A 97 13.89 -8.31 -3.78
CA VAL A 97 14.29 -9.72 -3.76
C VAL A 97 15.76 -9.90 -3.38
N SER A 98 16.65 -9.02 -3.87
CA SER A 98 18.11 -9.28 -3.82
C SER A 98 18.87 -8.42 -2.80
N ALA A 99 18.33 -7.29 -2.35
CA ALA A 99 19.01 -6.44 -1.37
C ALA A 99 19.08 -7.12 0.02
N PRO A 100 20.21 -7.06 0.72
CA PRO A 100 20.29 -7.50 2.10
C PRO A 100 19.41 -6.63 3.00
N ASP A 101 19.07 -7.14 4.19
CA ASP A 101 18.35 -6.35 5.18
C ASP A 101 19.10 -5.06 5.49
N GLY A 102 18.38 -3.94 5.50
CA GLY A 102 18.98 -2.63 5.72
C GLY A 102 18.21 -1.51 5.00
N PRO A 103 18.80 -0.31 4.93
CA PRO A 103 18.12 0.87 4.41
C PRO A 103 17.61 0.73 2.97
N ILE A 104 18.37 0.10 2.07
CA ILE A 104 17.96 -0.11 0.67
C ILE A 104 16.74 -1.02 0.63
N PHE A 105 16.79 -2.19 1.28
CA PHE A 105 15.65 -3.09 1.35
C PHE A 105 14.43 -2.42 1.98
N ASN A 106 14.59 -1.73 3.11
CA ASN A 106 13.47 -1.10 3.81
C ASN A 106 12.74 -0.08 2.92
N ASN A 107 13.48 0.77 2.21
CA ASN A 107 12.87 1.76 1.33
C ASN A 107 12.33 1.14 0.04
N ALA A 108 12.97 0.12 -0.53
CA ALA A 108 12.45 -0.61 -1.69
C ALA A 108 11.18 -1.38 -1.35
N GLY A 109 11.17 -2.11 -0.23
CA GLY A 109 10.00 -2.83 0.24
C GLY A 109 8.81 -1.90 0.47
N GLN A 110 9.03 -0.77 1.16
CA GLN A 110 7.95 0.20 1.36
C GLN A 110 7.50 0.85 0.05
N THR A 111 8.41 1.19 -0.86
CA THR A 111 8.05 1.73 -2.18
C THR A 111 7.15 0.76 -2.93
N LEU A 112 7.53 -0.52 -3.01
CA LEU A 112 6.76 -1.54 -3.70
C LEU A 112 5.42 -1.84 -3.02
N ASN A 113 5.44 -1.99 -1.69
CA ASN A 113 4.24 -2.28 -0.91
C ASN A 113 3.16 -1.21 -1.12
N HIS A 114 3.56 0.07 -1.06
CA HIS A 114 2.64 1.19 -1.27
C HIS A 114 2.19 1.31 -2.72
N ALA A 115 3.06 1.02 -3.71
CA ALA A 115 2.67 1.00 -5.12
C ALA A 115 1.57 -0.05 -5.38
N LEU A 116 1.74 -1.25 -4.83
CA LEU A 116 0.74 -2.32 -4.90
C LEU A 116 -0.54 -1.95 -4.15
N TYR A 117 -0.42 -1.34 -2.96
CA TYR A 117 -1.52 -0.94 -2.10
C TYR A 117 -2.39 0.14 -2.75
N PHE A 118 -1.80 1.25 -3.19
CA PHE A 118 -2.58 2.31 -3.84
C PHE A 118 -3.14 1.90 -5.21
N GLY A 119 -2.43 1.05 -5.95
CA GLY A 119 -2.88 0.57 -7.26
C GLY A 119 -4.06 -0.39 -7.23
N GLN A 120 -4.46 -0.91 -6.07
CA GLN A 120 -5.52 -1.93 -5.96
C GLN A 120 -6.88 -1.39 -5.53
N PHE A 121 -7.05 -0.07 -5.43
CA PHE A 121 -8.29 0.51 -4.93
C PHE A 121 -9.13 1.18 -6.02
N MET A 122 -10.42 1.25 -5.76
CA MET A 122 -11.43 1.95 -6.55
C MET A 122 -12.44 2.63 -5.63
N ALA A 123 -13.31 3.46 -6.18
CA ALA A 123 -14.42 4.06 -5.42
C ALA A 123 -15.25 2.99 -4.70
N PRO A 124 -15.74 3.28 -3.47
CA PRO A 124 -16.46 2.32 -2.64
C PRO A 124 -17.67 1.70 -3.36
N GLN A 125 -17.82 0.38 -3.24
CA GLN A 125 -18.93 -0.38 -3.79
C GLN A 125 -19.54 -1.26 -2.71
N LYS A 126 -20.87 -1.20 -2.59
CA LYS A 126 -21.62 -2.11 -1.70
C LYS A 126 -21.54 -3.54 -2.25
N ASN A 127 -21.38 -4.52 -1.35
CA ASN A 127 -21.28 -5.94 -1.69
C ASN A 127 -20.12 -6.23 -2.68
N ASN A 128 -19.00 -5.56 -2.50
CA ASN A 128 -17.82 -5.73 -3.31
C ASN A 128 -17.19 -7.12 -3.11
N VAL A 129 -17.44 -8.01 -4.06
CA VAL A 129 -16.97 -9.40 -4.01
C VAL A 129 -16.14 -9.75 -5.26
N PRO A 130 -15.14 -10.62 -5.15
CA PRO A 130 -14.36 -11.08 -6.29
C PRO A 130 -15.22 -11.85 -7.28
N GLN A 131 -14.87 -11.79 -8.55
CA GLN A 131 -15.48 -12.54 -9.65
C GLN A 131 -14.39 -13.16 -10.52
N GLY A 132 -14.75 -14.04 -11.43
CA GLY A 132 -13.82 -14.65 -12.38
C GLY A 132 -12.75 -15.54 -11.71
N LYS A 133 -11.57 -15.55 -12.27
CA LYS A 133 -10.49 -16.45 -11.85
C LYS A 133 -10.02 -16.23 -10.41
N ILE A 134 -10.02 -15.00 -9.94
CA ILE A 134 -9.64 -14.72 -8.55
C ILE A 134 -10.67 -15.28 -7.56
N ALA A 135 -11.96 -15.23 -7.88
CA ALA A 135 -13.00 -15.84 -7.04
C ALA A 135 -12.85 -17.37 -7.00
N GLU A 136 -12.60 -18.01 -8.15
CA GLU A 136 -12.35 -19.45 -8.23
C GLU A 136 -11.12 -19.86 -7.40
N ALA A 137 -10.02 -19.13 -7.53
CA ALA A 137 -8.79 -19.38 -6.78
C ALA A 137 -8.98 -19.19 -5.27
N ILE A 138 -9.71 -18.15 -4.84
CA ILE A 138 -10.06 -17.93 -3.44
C ILE A 138 -10.92 -19.07 -2.90
N ASN A 139 -11.95 -19.48 -3.62
CA ASN A 139 -12.82 -20.59 -3.21
C ASN A 139 -12.06 -21.91 -3.13
N ALA A 140 -11.15 -22.17 -4.08
CA ALA A 140 -10.30 -23.36 -4.06
C ALA A 140 -9.34 -23.39 -2.86
N ALA A 141 -8.77 -22.23 -2.49
CA ALA A 141 -7.78 -22.16 -1.41
C ALA A 141 -8.40 -22.08 -0.01
N PHE A 142 -9.54 -21.39 0.15
CA PHE A 142 -10.12 -21.05 1.44
C PHE A 142 -11.54 -21.61 1.65
N GLY A 143 -12.13 -22.25 0.64
CA GLY A 143 -13.49 -22.81 0.69
C GLY A 143 -14.59 -21.80 0.31
N SER A 144 -14.45 -20.53 0.66
CA SER A 144 -15.37 -19.45 0.28
C SER A 144 -14.69 -18.08 0.39
N PHE A 145 -15.31 -17.06 -0.23
CA PHE A 145 -14.87 -15.68 -0.05
C PHE A 145 -15.03 -15.20 1.40
N ASP A 146 -16.12 -15.58 2.08
CA ASP A 146 -16.34 -15.18 3.47
C ASP A 146 -15.29 -15.75 4.40
N GLU A 147 -14.89 -17.00 4.21
CA GLU A 147 -13.83 -17.60 5.02
C GLU A 147 -12.46 -16.97 4.70
N PHE A 148 -12.16 -16.68 3.43
CA PHE A 148 -10.98 -15.90 3.05
C PHE A 148 -10.98 -14.53 3.73
N LYS A 149 -12.07 -13.78 3.61
CA LYS A 149 -12.24 -12.44 4.22
C LYS A 149 -11.99 -12.49 5.72
N LYS A 150 -12.54 -13.48 6.40
CA LYS A 150 -12.34 -13.70 7.82
C LYS A 150 -10.88 -13.98 8.17
N GLN A 151 -10.22 -14.91 7.47
CA GLN A 151 -8.83 -15.28 7.71
C GLN A 151 -7.87 -14.12 7.41
N PHE A 152 -8.08 -13.41 6.30
CA PHE A 152 -7.27 -12.26 5.92
C PHE A 152 -7.43 -11.10 6.92
N SER A 153 -8.67 -10.78 7.31
CA SER A 153 -8.94 -9.75 8.32
C SER A 153 -8.32 -10.11 9.67
N GLN A 154 -8.38 -11.39 10.06
CA GLN A 154 -7.73 -11.87 11.28
C GLN A 154 -6.20 -11.74 11.19
N ALA A 155 -5.60 -12.07 10.05
CA ALA A 155 -4.15 -11.92 9.84
C ALA A 155 -3.74 -10.44 9.96
N ALA A 156 -4.48 -9.53 9.33
CA ALA A 156 -4.26 -8.09 9.41
C ALA A 156 -4.41 -7.54 10.83
N ALA A 157 -5.47 -7.94 11.54
CA ALA A 157 -5.76 -7.47 12.91
C ALA A 157 -4.72 -7.96 13.91
N THR A 158 -4.21 -9.18 13.76
CA THR A 158 -3.29 -9.83 14.71
C THR A 158 -1.81 -9.66 14.37
N LEU A 159 -1.47 -8.93 13.30
CA LEU A 159 -0.09 -8.56 13.05
C LEU A 159 0.36 -7.60 14.16
N PHE A 160 1.34 -8.05 14.97
CA PHE A 160 1.84 -7.24 16.07
C PHE A 160 2.71 -6.09 15.53
N GLY A 161 2.40 -4.87 15.95
CA GLY A 161 3.11 -3.67 15.53
C GLY A 161 2.75 -3.25 14.09
N SER A 162 3.76 -2.81 13.36
CA SER A 162 3.67 -2.31 11.99
C SER A 162 4.00 -3.40 10.96
N GLY A 163 3.35 -3.34 9.82
CA GLY A 163 3.57 -4.29 8.73
C GLY A 163 2.39 -4.39 7.76
N TRP A 164 2.31 -5.52 7.07
CA TRP A 164 1.41 -5.76 5.95
C TRP A 164 0.80 -7.16 6.04
N ALA A 165 -0.50 -7.26 5.79
CA ALA A 165 -1.14 -8.55 5.51
C ALA A 165 -1.22 -8.73 3.99
N TRP A 166 -0.90 -9.93 3.49
CA TRP A 166 -0.86 -10.22 2.07
C TRP A 166 -1.68 -11.45 1.70
N LEU A 167 -2.44 -11.34 0.61
CA LEU A 167 -2.84 -12.47 -0.20
C LEU A 167 -1.80 -12.63 -1.30
N SER A 168 -1.21 -13.81 -1.43
CA SER A 168 -0.16 -14.10 -2.39
C SER A 168 -0.41 -15.44 -3.08
N GLN A 169 0.17 -15.61 -4.26
CA GLN A 169 0.24 -16.90 -4.94
C GLN A 169 1.63 -17.49 -4.71
N ASP A 170 1.70 -18.70 -4.16
CA ASP A 170 2.96 -19.41 -3.96
C ASP A 170 3.52 -19.97 -5.28
N LYS A 171 4.64 -20.69 -5.18
CA LYS A 171 5.35 -21.27 -6.35
C LYS A 171 4.55 -22.37 -7.04
N GLU A 172 3.66 -23.02 -6.33
CA GLU A 172 2.75 -24.05 -6.81
C GLU A 172 1.45 -23.46 -7.39
N GLY A 173 1.29 -22.13 -7.37
CA GLY A 173 0.10 -21.43 -7.86
C GLY A 173 -1.04 -21.35 -6.86
N LYS A 174 -0.85 -21.81 -5.62
CA LYS A 174 -1.87 -21.80 -4.57
C LYS A 174 -1.91 -20.46 -3.87
N LEU A 175 -3.10 -20.01 -3.49
CA LEU A 175 -3.26 -18.77 -2.71
C LEU A 175 -2.95 -19.03 -1.23
N VAL A 176 -2.17 -18.11 -0.66
CA VAL A 176 -1.75 -18.12 0.74
C VAL A 176 -1.89 -16.74 1.36
N ILE A 177 -2.17 -16.69 2.67
CA ILE A 177 -2.18 -15.44 3.45
C ILE A 177 -0.89 -15.40 4.27
N THR A 178 -0.16 -14.28 4.19
CA THR A 178 1.04 -14.04 5.01
C THR A 178 0.95 -12.73 5.77
N LYS A 179 1.77 -12.62 6.82
CA LYS A 179 1.95 -11.41 7.64
C LYS A 179 3.42 -11.03 7.56
N GLU A 180 3.68 -9.86 7.01
CA GLU A 180 5.04 -9.38 6.82
C GLU A 180 5.29 -8.16 7.72
N PRO A 181 6.18 -8.25 8.71
CA PRO A 181 6.50 -7.11 9.57
C PRO A 181 7.25 -6.02 8.80
N ASN A 182 7.07 -4.77 9.21
CA ASN A 182 7.77 -3.59 8.70
C ASN A 182 7.66 -3.45 7.17
N ALA A 183 8.76 -3.56 6.43
CA ALA A 183 8.84 -3.43 4.98
C ALA A 183 8.76 -4.78 4.24
N GLY A 184 8.45 -5.86 4.95
CA GLY A 184 8.41 -7.20 4.37
C GLY A 184 7.46 -7.31 3.18
N ASN A 185 7.84 -8.17 2.22
CA ASN A 185 7.07 -8.41 1.01
C ASN A 185 7.18 -9.89 0.63
N PRO A 186 6.08 -10.54 0.19
CA PRO A 186 6.05 -11.95 -0.20
C PRO A 186 7.07 -12.35 -1.28
N LEU A 187 7.49 -11.40 -2.14
CA LEU A 187 8.53 -11.65 -3.15
C LEU A 187 9.83 -12.19 -2.56
N ARG A 188 10.18 -11.78 -1.32
CA ARG A 188 11.37 -12.30 -0.62
C ARG A 188 11.33 -13.80 -0.41
N HIS A 189 10.14 -14.36 -0.33
CA HIS A 189 9.89 -15.79 -0.13
C HIS A 189 9.56 -16.51 -1.45
N GLY A 190 9.61 -15.78 -2.58
CA GLY A 190 9.30 -16.31 -3.91
C GLY A 190 7.80 -16.40 -4.20
N ASN A 191 6.96 -15.77 -3.37
CA ASN A 191 5.52 -15.69 -3.58
C ASN A 191 5.16 -14.43 -4.38
N ASN A 192 4.12 -14.52 -5.20
CA ASN A 192 3.63 -13.41 -6.01
C ASN A 192 2.54 -12.63 -5.26
N PRO A 193 2.75 -11.37 -4.86
CA PRO A 193 1.76 -10.58 -4.13
C PRO A 193 0.57 -10.23 -5.02
N LEU A 194 -0.65 -10.44 -4.51
CA LEU A 194 -1.90 -10.15 -5.21
C LEU A 194 -2.67 -8.99 -4.57
N LEU A 195 -2.87 -9.04 -3.25
CA LEU A 195 -3.57 -8.05 -2.45
C LEU A 195 -2.75 -7.76 -1.19
N GLY A 196 -2.44 -6.50 -0.93
CA GLY A 196 -1.74 -6.07 0.28
C GLY A 196 -2.60 -5.15 1.12
N LEU A 197 -2.57 -5.29 2.44
CA LEU A 197 -3.19 -4.37 3.38
C LEU A 197 -2.15 -3.81 4.33
N ASP A 198 -1.99 -2.50 4.28
CA ASP A 198 -1.16 -1.74 5.19
C ASP A 198 -1.81 -1.69 6.57
N VAL A 199 -1.12 -2.20 7.58
CA VAL A 199 -1.55 -2.13 8.99
C VAL A 199 -0.63 -1.28 9.86
N TRP A 200 0.26 -0.52 9.25
CA TRP A 200 0.94 0.59 9.91
C TRP A 200 -0.10 1.64 10.35
N GLU A 201 0.09 2.27 11.49
CA GLU A 201 -0.86 3.26 12.02
C GLU A 201 -1.05 4.46 11.08
N HIS A 202 0.00 4.88 10.35
CA HIS A 202 -0.10 5.97 9.40
C HIS A 202 -1.14 5.73 8.28
N ALA A 203 -1.45 4.47 7.97
CA ALA A 203 -2.42 4.13 6.93
C ALA A 203 -3.88 4.43 7.33
N TYR A 204 -4.17 4.49 8.65
CA TYR A 204 -5.55 4.58 9.12
C TYR A 204 -5.77 5.53 10.30
N TYR A 205 -4.73 6.05 10.94
CA TYR A 205 -4.88 6.78 12.22
C TYR A 205 -5.69 8.07 12.09
N LEU A 206 -5.59 8.80 10.97
CA LEU A 206 -6.36 10.03 10.75
C LEU A 206 -7.86 9.77 10.67
N ASP A 207 -8.27 8.62 10.11
CA ASP A 207 -9.69 8.28 9.90
C ASP A 207 -10.25 7.40 11.03
N TYR A 208 -9.45 6.48 11.55
CA TYR A 208 -9.90 5.46 12.49
C TYR A 208 -9.19 5.50 13.85
N GLN A 209 -8.17 6.32 14.06
CA GLN A 209 -7.31 6.36 15.24
C GLN A 209 -6.80 4.94 15.59
N ASN A 210 -7.00 4.46 16.80
CA ASN A 210 -6.57 3.12 17.25
C ASN A 210 -7.49 1.96 16.77
N ARG A 211 -8.55 2.27 16.01
CA ARG A 211 -9.54 1.28 15.58
C ARG A 211 -9.11 0.55 14.30
N ARG A 212 -7.96 -0.13 14.33
CA ARG A 212 -7.44 -0.92 13.19
C ARG A 212 -8.49 -1.87 12.61
N VAL A 213 -9.29 -2.52 13.45
CA VAL A 213 -10.31 -3.48 13.01
C VAL A 213 -11.39 -2.81 12.16
N ASP A 214 -11.79 -1.57 12.49
CA ASP A 214 -12.79 -0.83 11.72
C ASP A 214 -12.23 -0.45 10.34
N HIS A 215 -10.97 -0.01 10.26
CA HIS A 215 -10.27 0.22 8.99
C HIS A 215 -10.24 -1.04 8.13
N ILE A 216 -9.81 -2.18 8.70
CA ILE A 216 -9.78 -3.47 8.01
C ILE A 216 -11.18 -3.84 7.48
N ALA A 217 -12.22 -3.62 8.27
CA ALA A 217 -13.60 -3.90 7.87
C ALA A 217 -14.07 -3.01 6.70
N ALA A 218 -13.66 -1.74 6.69
CA ALA A 218 -14.08 -0.79 5.66
C ALA A 218 -13.33 -0.95 4.33
N VAL A 219 -12.06 -1.36 4.35
CA VAL A 219 -11.22 -1.48 3.12
C VAL A 219 -11.79 -2.47 2.11
N TRP A 220 -12.58 -3.46 2.55
CA TRP A 220 -13.18 -4.43 1.62
C TRP A 220 -14.10 -3.78 0.57
N ASP A 221 -14.68 -2.63 0.86
CA ASP A 221 -15.59 -1.93 -0.05
C ASP A 221 -14.85 -1.22 -1.20
N ILE A 222 -13.53 -1.04 -1.10
CA ILE A 222 -12.73 -0.29 -2.07
C ILE A 222 -11.74 -1.14 -2.88
N ILE A 223 -11.65 -2.45 -2.64
CA ILE A 223 -10.73 -3.33 -3.39
C ILE A 223 -11.20 -3.46 -4.83
N ASP A 224 -10.33 -3.14 -5.80
CA ASP A 224 -10.55 -3.47 -7.21
C ASP A 224 -10.12 -4.91 -7.50
N TRP A 225 -11.09 -5.81 -7.46
CA TRP A 225 -10.85 -7.24 -7.70
C TRP A 225 -10.33 -7.55 -9.10
N LYS A 226 -10.55 -6.67 -10.10
CA LYS A 226 -9.98 -6.84 -11.43
C LYS A 226 -8.47 -6.62 -11.41
N VAL A 227 -8.02 -5.65 -10.64
CA VAL A 227 -6.59 -5.41 -10.43
C VAL A 227 -5.97 -6.60 -9.69
N VAL A 228 -6.60 -7.09 -8.62
CA VAL A 228 -6.13 -8.27 -7.89
C VAL A 228 -6.04 -9.50 -8.81
N GLU A 229 -7.08 -9.75 -9.63
CA GLU A 229 -7.09 -10.83 -10.63
C GLU A 229 -5.97 -10.68 -11.66
N SER A 230 -5.71 -9.45 -12.13
CA SER A 230 -4.67 -9.20 -13.14
C SER A 230 -3.25 -9.55 -12.68
N ARG A 231 -3.03 -9.69 -11.38
CA ARG A 231 -1.77 -10.09 -10.76
C ARG A 231 -1.60 -11.62 -10.65
N LEU A 232 -2.65 -12.42 -10.92
CA LEU A 232 -2.53 -13.88 -11.00
C LEU A 232 -1.57 -14.29 -12.12
N LYS A 233 -0.78 -15.34 -11.88
CA LYS A 233 0.13 -15.95 -12.87
C LYS A 233 -0.50 -17.18 -13.48
#